data_9308b5d4e264a8ad406564b979ba83e3
#
_entry.id   9308b5d4e264a8ad406564b979ba83e3
#
_cell.length_a   1.000
_cell.length_b   1.000
_cell.length_c   1.000
_cell.angle_alpha   90.00
_cell.angle_beta   90.00
_cell.angle_gamma   90.00
#
_symmetry.space_group_name_H-M   'P 1'
#
loop_
_entity.id
_entity.type
_entity.pdbx_description
1 polymer ?
#
loop_
_entity_poly.entity_id
_entity_poly.type
_entity_poly.pdbx_seq_one_letter_code
_entity_poly.pdbx_strand_id
1 'polypeptide(L)'
;MNVGVSNPAGPSSASATGALDEALLRPPEVVCRLTRMGAAFPTRLSFMRLLVRRMATENWQISCERFELDNAGYGTAVYTVSLPGRCYSLVVFANPLADSDRTDRVIASAWDAAFVLFDGVPGEVDIDRLRQQTPLQEAGRFEATDLILSRANRSLRLFEYSCDCLASGRQPEPQRLMDVGYLMRTTAVYGNGKFGASDRSRIATRPETQNSFAAEMLTVYLIRLFTFDQLEHIARQRSPETAVSLDRDLKRLLGIGNATGLGM
;
A
#
# COMPACT_ATOMS: atom_id res chain seq x y z
N MET A 1 -50.90 62.92 -14.59
CA MET A 1 -49.48 63.09 -14.96
C MET A 1 -48.67 61.98 -14.32
N ASN A 2 -48.45 60.94 -15.08
CA ASN A 2 -47.62 59.78 -14.60
C ASN A 2 -46.32 59.88 -15.36
N VAL A 3 -45.23 60.04 -14.62
CA VAL A 3 -43.88 60.03 -15.14
C VAL A 3 -43.33 58.61 -14.93
N GLY A 4 -43.18 57.89 -16.03
CA GLY A 4 -42.52 56.57 -16.02
C GLY A 4 -41.00 56.70 -15.88
N VAL A 5 -40.44 56.00 -14.93
CA VAL A 5 -38.98 55.84 -14.75
C VAL A 5 -38.57 54.56 -15.42
N SER A 6 -37.83 54.67 -16.49
CA SER A 6 -37.17 53.50 -17.17
C SER A 6 -35.94 53.13 -16.42
N ASN A 7 -35.84 51.86 -15.98
CA ASN A 7 -34.62 51.25 -15.46
C ASN A 7 -33.76 50.78 -16.63
N PRO A 8 -32.44 51.08 -16.68
CA PRO A 8 -31.54 50.50 -17.67
C PRO A 8 -31.18 49.07 -17.24
N ALA A 9 -31.37 48.14 -18.14
CA ALA A 9 -30.89 46.76 -18.00
C ALA A 9 -29.38 46.74 -17.89
N GLY A 10 -28.86 46.15 -16.80
CA GLY A 10 -27.46 45.87 -16.61
C GLY A 10 -26.99 44.74 -17.55
N PRO A 11 -25.73 44.71 -17.92
CA PRO A 11 -25.23 43.70 -18.83
C PRO A 11 -25.23 42.31 -18.16
N SER A 12 -25.76 41.33 -18.88
CA SER A 12 -25.77 39.91 -18.57
C SER A 12 -24.36 39.39 -18.36
N SER A 13 -24.07 38.92 -17.16
CA SER A 13 -22.81 38.28 -16.79
C SER A 13 -22.78 36.77 -17.13
N ALA A 14 -23.23 36.40 -18.30
CA ALA A 14 -23.23 35.04 -18.76
C ALA A 14 -22.31 34.90 -19.97
N SER A 15 -21.00 34.71 -19.75
CA SER A 15 -20.12 34.07 -20.75
C SER A 15 -18.61 33.94 -20.36
N ALA A 16 -18.24 34.11 -19.09
CA ALA A 16 -16.83 33.98 -18.74
C ALA A 16 -16.45 32.57 -18.16
N THR A 17 -17.44 31.77 -17.80
CA THR A 17 -17.22 30.48 -17.14
C THR A 17 -16.99 29.34 -18.14
N GLY A 18 -17.55 29.41 -19.35
CA GLY A 18 -17.46 28.34 -20.34
C GLY A 18 -16.10 28.24 -21.06
N ALA A 19 -15.42 29.36 -21.26
CA ALA A 19 -14.17 29.38 -22.02
C ALA A 19 -12.92 29.00 -21.20
N LEU A 20 -12.98 29.10 -19.86
CA LEU A 20 -11.90 28.69 -18.97
C LEU A 20 -11.89 27.19 -18.71
N ASP A 21 -13.05 26.53 -18.81
CA ASP A 21 -13.14 25.08 -18.58
C ASP A 21 -12.57 24.25 -19.74
N GLU A 22 -12.70 24.68 -20.99
CA GLU A 22 -12.20 23.95 -22.15
C GLU A 22 -10.66 23.98 -22.26
N ALA A 23 -10.03 25.07 -21.85
CA ALA A 23 -8.56 25.20 -21.85
C ALA A 23 -7.88 24.42 -20.70
N LEU A 24 -8.63 24.04 -19.66
CA LEU A 24 -8.15 23.26 -18.53
C LEU A 24 -8.41 21.75 -18.68
N LEU A 25 -9.24 21.34 -19.62
CA LEU A 25 -9.52 19.94 -19.90
C LEU A 25 -8.30 19.29 -20.58
N ARG A 26 -7.76 18.30 -19.92
CA ARG A 26 -6.70 17.47 -20.53
C ARG A 26 -7.30 16.62 -21.65
N PRO A 27 -6.56 16.45 -22.76
CA PRO A 27 -7.02 15.59 -23.86
C PRO A 27 -7.42 14.20 -23.34
N PRO A 28 -8.51 13.59 -23.84
CA PRO A 28 -9.01 12.30 -23.37
C PRO A 28 -7.93 11.19 -23.39
N GLU A 29 -7.06 11.15 -24.38
CA GLU A 29 -5.96 10.22 -24.50
C GLU A 29 -4.89 10.39 -23.42
N VAL A 30 -4.78 11.56 -22.81
CA VAL A 30 -3.90 11.83 -21.67
C VAL A 30 -4.55 11.42 -20.37
N VAL A 31 -5.87 11.61 -20.26
CA VAL A 31 -6.65 11.24 -19.07
C VAL A 31 -6.85 9.74 -19.00
N CYS A 32 -7.11 9.10 -20.13
CA CYS A 32 -7.38 7.66 -20.23
C CYS A 32 -6.13 6.79 -20.15
N ARG A 33 -4.93 7.34 -20.06
CA ARG A 33 -3.75 6.54 -19.76
C ARG A 33 -3.87 5.92 -18.37
N LEU A 34 -3.72 4.59 -18.28
CA LEU A 34 -3.78 3.84 -17.00
C LEU A 34 -2.94 4.47 -15.89
N THR A 35 -1.77 5.02 -16.24
CA THR A 35 -0.88 5.73 -15.31
C THR A 35 -1.48 7.01 -14.74
N ARG A 36 -2.56 7.55 -15.34
CA ARG A 36 -3.20 8.80 -14.94
C ARG A 36 -4.68 8.64 -14.56
N MET A 37 -5.27 7.46 -14.73
CA MET A 37 -6.68 7.23 -14.35
C MET A 37 -6.93 7.60 -12.89
N GLY A 38 -5.98 7.31 -11.99
CA GLY A 38 -6.07 7.70 -10.60
C GLY A 38 -6.04 9.21 -10.32
N ALA A 39 -5.70 10.05 -11.30
CA ALA A 39 -5.72 11.50 -11.16
C ALA A 39 -7.08 12.10 -11.56
N ALA A 40 -7.84 11.41 -12.43
CA ALA A 40 -9.14 11.85 -12.91
C ALA A 40 -10.32 11.30 -12.09
N PHE A 41 -10.14 10.09 -11.55
CA PHE A 41 -11.16 9.39 -10.77
C PHE A 41 -10.60 8.94 -9.43
N PRO A 42 -11.41 8.92 -8.36
CA PRO A 42 -10.99 8.38 -7.08
C PRO A 42 -10.71 6.88 -7.23
N THR A 43 -9.44 6.54 -7.28
CA THR A 43 -8.94 5.16 -7.33
C THR A 43 -8.02 4.92 -6.14
N ARG A 44 -7.64 3.67 -5.89
CA ARG A 44 -6.62 3.35 -4.88
C ARG A 44 -5.33 4.14 -5.06
N LEU A 45 -4.93 4.38 -6.31
CA LEU A 45 -3.76 5.19 -6.63
C LEU A 45 -3.91 6.66 -6.21
N SER A 46 -5.10 7.23 -6.31
CA SER A 46 -5.41 8.59 -5.81
C SER A 46 -5.30 8.64 -4.29
N PHE A 47 -5.84 7.64 -3.60
CA PHE A 47 -5.73 7.55 -2.13
C PHE A 47 -4.29 7.36 -1.67
N MET A 48 -3.48 6.55 -2.36
CA MET A 48 -2.05 6.40 -2.06
C MET A 48 -1.30 7.72 -2.21
N ARG A 49 -1.55 8.47 -3.27
CA ARG A 49 -0.92 9.79 -3.48
C ARG A 49 -1.33 10.79 -2.39
N LEU A 50 -2.59 10.79 -1.99
CA LEU A 50 -3.08 11.63 -0.90
C LEU A 50 -2.42 11.26 0.41
N LEU A 51 -2.33 9.97 0.73
CA LEU A 51 -1.65 9.47 1.92
C LEU A 51 -0.18 9.93 1.95
N VAL A 52 0.58 9.67 0.88
CA VAL A 52 2.01 10.04 0.82
C VAL A 52 2.21 11.56 0.96
N ARG A 53 1.36 12.37 0.33
CA ARG A 53 1.39 13.83 0.52
C ARG A 53 1.12 14.21 1.96
N ARG A 54 0.12 13.61 2.58
CA ARG A 54 -0.23 13.86 3.97
C ARG A 54 0.91 13.46 4.91
N MET A 55 1.49 12.28 4.73
CA MET A 55 2.65 11.82 5.48
C MET A 55 3.80 12.83 5.42
N ALA A 56 4.08 13.36 4.22
CA ALA A 56 5.13 14.37 4.03
C ALA A 56 4.76 15.71 4.68
N THR A 57 3.52 16.18 4.54
CA THR A 57 3.07 17.48 5.08
C THR A 57 3.00 17.47 6.61
N GLU A 58 2.53 16.37 7.19
CA GLU A 58 2.37 16.20 8.64
C GLU A 58 3.63 15.60 9.29
N ASN A 59 4.70 15.39 8.50
CA ASN A 59 5.97 14.84 8.95
C ASN A 59 5.84 13.51 9.70
N TRP A 60 5.08 12.56 9.16
CA TRP A 60 4.97 11.24 9.75
C TRP A 60 6.32 10.52 9.72
N GLN A 61 6.68 9.92 10.83
CA GLN A 61 7.93 9.16 10.95
C GLN A 61 7.64 7.68 10.85
N ILE A 62 8.48 6.97 10.09
CA ILE A 62 8.40 5.51 9.97
C ILE A 62 9.70 4.93 10.50
N SER A 63 9.56 3.98 11.43
CA SER A 63 10.67 3.23 12.01
C SER A 63 10.43 1.73 11.85
N CYS A 64 11.50 0.97 11.75
CA CYS A 64 11.47 -0.48 11.86
C CYS A 64 11.91 -0.85 13.27
N GLU A 65 10.95 -1.21 14.13
CA GLU A 65 11.18 -1.50 15.55
C GLU A 65 11.69 -2.93 15.78
N ARG A 66 11.31 -3.85 14.86
CA ARG A 66 11.73 -5.24 14.92
C ARG A 66 11.96 -5.75 13.51
N PHE A 67 13.06 -6.46 13.31
CA PHE A 67 13.35 -7.13 12.04
C PHE A 67 14.12 -8.42 12.31
N GLU A 68 13.40 -9.43 12.74
CA GLU A 68 13.92 -10.73 13.14
C GLU A 68 13.57 -11.77 12.07
N LEU A 69 14.32 -11.74 10.98
CA LEU A 69 14.18 -12.70 9.88
C LEU A 69 15.40 -13.60 9.80
N ASP A 70 15.16 -14.87 9.46
CA ASP A 70 16.23 -15.82 9.12
C ASP A 70 16.86 -15.49 7.75
N ASN A 71 17.83 -16.29 7.34
CA ASN A 71 18.56 -16.10 6.08
C ASN A 71 17.66 -16.23 4.83
N ALA A 72 16.53 -16.92 4.95
CA ALA A 72 15.53 -17.06 3.89
C ALA A 72 14.45 -15.97 3.93
N GLY A 73 14.54 -15.06 4.91
CA GLY A 73 13.63 -13.94 5.09
C GLY A 73 12.32 -14.33 5.76
N TYR A 74 12.30 -15.38 6.58
CA TYR A 74 11.16 -15.80 7.39
C TYR A 74 11.32 -15.35 8.84
N GLY A 75 10.23 -14.98 9.49
CA GLY A 75 10.25 -14.48 10.86
C GLY A 75 9.25 -13.36 11.11
N THR A 76 9.61 -12.44 12.00
CA THR A 76 8.73 -11.35 12.43
C THR A 76 9.37 -10.00 12.20
N ALA A 77 8.59 -9.05 11.69
CA ALA A 77 9.00 -7.65 11.60
C ALA A 77 7.88 -6.74 12.10
N VAL A 78 8.25 -5.56 12.63
CA VAL A 78 7.32 -4.54 13.08
C VAL A 78 7.79 -3.17 12.55
N TYR A 79 6.93 -2.52 11.79
CA TYR A 79 7.12 -1.17 11.29
C TYR A 79 6.13 -0.24 11.96
N THR A 80 6.62 0.79 12.61
CA THR A 80 5.76 1.76 13.30
C THR A 80 5.73 3.08 12.53
N VAL A 81 4.54 3.62 12.38
CA VAL A 81 4.29 4.96 11.84
C VAL A 81 3.81 5.84 12.97
N SER A 82 4.63 6.84 13.31
CA SER A 82 4.29 7.86 14.29
C SER A 82 3.77 9.12 13.61
N LEU A 83 2.65 9.61 14.08
CA LEU A 83 2.01 10.84 13.62
C LEU A 83 1.57 11.66 14.85
N PRO A 84 1.22 12.94 14.70
CA PRO A 84 0.84 13.77 15.84
C PRO A 84 -0.30 13.15 16.66
N GLY A 85 0.00 12.75 17.90
CA GLY A 85 -0.95 12.18 18.84
C GLY A 85 -1.33 10.71 18.67
N ARG A 86 -0.75 10.00 17.69
CA ARG A 86 -1.01 8.57 17.41
C ARG A 86 0.16 7.84 16.79
N CYS A 87 0.06 6.53 16.83
CA CYS A 87 0.93 5.65 16.03
C CYS A 87 0.13 4.44 15.54
N TYR A 88 0.62 3.84 14.46
CA TYR A 88 0.16 2.56 13.91
C TYR A 88 1.35 1.68 13.67
N SER A 89 1.17 0.38 13.81
CA SER A 89 2.24 -0.56 13.52
C SER A 89 1.78 -1.61 12.51
N LEU A 90 2.61 -1.90 11.52
CA LEU A 90 2.46 -3.09 10.70
C LEU A 90 3.22 -4.23 11.38
N VAL A 91 2.51 -5.22 11.85
CA VAL A 91 3.10 -6.48 12.34
C VAL A 91 3.12 -7.48 11.18
N VAL A 92 4.27 -8.07 10.95
CA VAL A 92 4.52 -8.98 9.83
C VAL A 92 4.93 -10.35 10.36
N PHE A 93 4.30 -11.39 9.84
CA PHE A 93 4.67 -12.78 10.03
C PHE A 93 4.99 -13.39 8.67
N ALA A 94 6.27 -13.58 8.38
CA ALA A 94 6.75 -14.24 7.17
C ALA A 94 7.05 -15.71 7.48
N ASN A 95 6.44 -16.62 6.74
CA ASN A 95 6.52 -18.05 6.97
C ASN A 95 7.00 -18.78 5.72
N PRO A 96 7.69 -19.91 5.87
CA PRO A 96 8.07 -20.74 4.75
C PRO A 96 6.82 -21.26 4.01
N LEU A 97 6.85 -21.15 2.70
CA LEU A 97 5.86 -21.69 1.81
C LEU A 97 6.57 -22.53 0.74
N ALA A 98 6.10 -23.73 0.50
CA ALA A 98 6.65 -24.56 -0.56
C ALA A 98 6.41 -23.91 -1.93
N ASP A 99 7.37 -24.04 -2.84
CA ASP A 99 7.25 -23.43 -4.19
C ASP A 99 6.04 -23.94 -4.96
N SER A 100 5.62 -25.19 -4.74
CA SER A 100 4.42 -25.77 -5.30
C SER A 100 3.12 -25.07 -4.86
N ASP A 101 3.11 -24.47 -3.67
CA ASP A 101 1.95 -23.83 -3.07
C ASP A 101 1.92 -22.33 -3.37
N ARG A 102 3.07 -21.79 -3.80
CA ARG A 102 3.20 -20.37 -4.16
C ARG A 102 2.56 -20.11 -5.52
N THR A 103 1.76 -19.08 -5.61
CA THR A 103 1.05 -18.72 -6.83
C THR A 103 0.90 -17.22 -6.99
N ASP A 104 1.01 -16.75 -8.24
CA ASP A 104 0.65 -15.38 -8.63
C ASP A 104 -0.86 -15.20 -8.85
N ARG A 105 -1.70 -16.19 -8.53
CA ARG A 105 -3.16 -16.08 -8.62
C ARG A 105 -3.71 -15.14 -7.55
N VAL A 106 -4.85 -14.54 -7.84
CA VAL A 106 -5.56 -13.66 -6.90
C VAL A 106 -6.01 -14.41 -5.65
N ILE A 107 -6.42 -15.67 -5.82
CA ILE A 107 -6.84 -16.54 -4.73
C ILE A 107 -5.78 -17.61 -4.57
N ALA A 108 -5.14 -17.63 -3.41
CA ALA A 108 -4.21 -18.64 -2.99
C ALA A 108 -4.75 -19.38 -1.78
N SER A 109 -4.31 -20.62 -1.59
CA SER A 109 -4.66 -21.44 -0.43
C SER A 109 -3.67 -21.26 0.73
N ALA A 110 -2.45 -20.82 0.42
CA ALA A 110 -1.37 -20.60 1.38
C ALA A 110 -0.61 -19.30 1.08
N TRP A 111 0.14 -18.78 2.06
CA TRP A 111 0.72 -17.44 2.01
C TRP A 111 2.13 -17.40 2.59
N ASP A 112 3.03 -16.69 1.88
CA ASP A 112 4.39 -16.41 2.35
C ASP A 112 4.42 -15.46 3.55
N ALA A 113 3.46 -14.56 3.63
CA ALA A 113 3.41 -13.60 4.70
C ALA A 113 1.97 -13.21 5.06
N ALA A 114 1.76 -12.93 6.34
CA ALA A 114 0.56 -12.34 6.89
C ALA A 114 0.91 -11.04 7.60
N PHE A 115 0.01 -10.07 7.54
CA PHE A 115 0.21 -8.71 8.04
C PHE A 115 -0.99 -8.25 8.86
N VAL A 116 -0.72 -7.51 9.91
CA VAL A 116 -1.74 -6.81 10.70
C VAL A 116 -1.37 -5.34 10.81
N LEU A 117 -2.28 -4.45 10.42
CA LEU A 117 -2.18 -3.05 10.84
C LEU A 117 -2.77 -2.94 12.24
N PHE A 118 -1.92 -2.65 13.20
CA PHE A 118 -2.23 -2.55 14.62
C PHE A 118 -2.35 -1.07 15.03
N ASP A 119 -3.32 -0.77 15.90
CA ASP A 119 -3.53 0.56 16.45
C ASP A 119 -2.62 0.77 17.67
N GLY A 120 -1.53 1.47 17.51
CA GLY A 120 -0.52 1.68 18.53
C GLY A 120 0.78 0.90 18.27
N VAL A 121 1.55 0.71 19.33
CA VAL A 121 2.77 -0.10 19.35
C VAL A 121 2.45 -1.42 20.04
N PRO A 122 2.58 -2.57 19.34
CA PRO A 122 2.29 -3.87 19.93
C PRO A 122 3.36 -4.26 20.96
N GLY A 123 2.92 -4.78 22.12
CA GLY A 123 3.79 -5.48 23.06
C GLY A 123 4.02 -6.93 22.67
N GLU A 124 4.90 -7.64 23.39
CA GLU A 124 5.18 -9.08 23.13
C GLU A 124 3.90 -9.93 23.20
N VAL A 125 3.02 -9.64 24.17
CA VAL A 125 1.75 -10.36 24.33
C VAL A 125 0.85 -10.17 23.09
N ASP A 126 0.84 -8.95 22.52
CA ASP A 126 0.08 -8.68 21.30
C ASP A 126 0.66 -9.44 20.12
N ILE A 127 2.00 -9.43 19.97
CA ILE A 127 2.69 -10.11 18.88
C ILE A 127 2.44 -11.61 18.95
N ASP A 128 2.50 -12.22 20.13
CA ASP A 128 2.24 -13.65 20.32
C ASP A 128 0.78 -14.01 20.00
N ARG A 129 -0.16 -13.19 20.47
CA ARG A 129 -1.58 -13.33 20.14
C ARG A 129 -1.79 -13.23 18.62
N LEU A 130 -1.23 -12.20 17.98
CA LEU A 130 -1.35 -11.97 16.54
C LEU A 130 -0.72 -13.10 15.74
N ARG A 131 0.42 -13.64 16.17
CA ARG A 131 1.06 -14.79 15.51
C ARG A 131 0.17 -16.02 15.48
N GLN A 132 -0.60 -16.26 16.51
CA GLN A 132 -1.53 -17.39 16.58
C GLN A 132 -2.81 -17.14 15.77
N GLN A 133 -3.34 -15.92 15.79
CA GLN A 133 -4.64 -15.58 15.22
C GLN A 133 -4.56 -15.21 13.73
N THR A 134 -3.49 -14.52 13.31
CA THR A 134 -3.38 -13.97 11.95
C THR A 134 -3.44 -15.03 10.84
N PRO A 135 -2.83 -16.21 10.97
CA PRO A 135 -2.95 -17.26 9.96
C PRO A 135 -4.37 -17.77 9.78
N LEU A 136 -5.15 -17.81 10.83
CA LEU A 136 -6.54 -18.29 10.80
C LEU A 136 -7.47 -17.31 10.12
N GLN A 137 -7.26 -16.02 10.31
CA GLN A 137 -7.98 -14.90 9.71
C GLN A 137 -9.50 -15.12 9.61
N GLU A 138 -10.09 -15.62 10.68
CA GLU A 138 -11.52 -15.83 10.75
C GLU A 138 -12.22 -14.57 11.30
N ALA A 139 -13.39 -14.26 10.74
CA ALA A 139 -14.22 -13.18 11.23
C ALA A 139 -14.54 -13.37 12.72
N GLY A 140 -14.42 -12.30 13.50
CA GLY A 140 -14.74 -12.30 14.93
C GLY A 140 -13.61 -12.67 15.89
N ARG A 141 -12.40 -12.94 15.38
CA ARG A 141 -11.21 -13.20 16.20
C ARG A 141 -10.28 -12.00 16.37
N PHE A 142 -10.77 -10.81 16.12
CA PHE A 142 -9.97 -9.60 16.13
C PHE A 142 -10.25 -8.77 17.37
N GLU A 143 -9.17 -8.26 17.94
CA GLU A 143 -9.26 -7.28 19.01
C GLU A 143 -9.51 -5.88 18.44
N ALA A 144 -9.86 -4.95 19.34
CA ALA A 144 -10.12 -3.57 19.00
C ALA A 144 -8.95 -2.87 18.31
N THR A 145 -7.75 -3.34 18.56
CA THR A 145 -6.49 -2.82 18.04
C THR A 145 -6.14 -3.35 16.66
N ASP A 146 -6.76 -4.44 16.22
CA ASP A 146 -6.43 -5.10 14.94
C ASP A 146 -7.26 -4.46 13.83
N LEU A 147 -6.69 -3.47 13.14
CA LEU A 147 -7.43 -2.64 12.18
C LEU A 147 -7.59 -3.32 10.82
N ILE A 148 -6.52 -3.91 10.33
CA ILE A 148 -6.45 -4.49 8.99
C ILE A 148 -5.61 -5.75 9.02
N LEU A 149 -6.08 -6.77 8.35
CA LEU A 149 -5.32 -7.97 8.06
C LEU A 149 -5.05 -8.07 6.56
N SER A 150 -3.87 -8.54 6.20
CA SER A 150 -3.48 -8.81 4.83
C SER A 150 -2.64 -10.08 4.75
N ARG A 151 -2.60 -10.67 3.57
CA ARG A 151 -1.74 -11.80 3.24
C ARG A 151 -1.06 -11.53 1.92
N ALA A 152 0.11 -12.09 1.72
CA ALA A 152 0.79 -11.94 0.46
C ALA A 152 1.64 -13.15 0.11
N ASN A 153 1.87 -13.31 -1.20
CA ASN A 153 2.84 -14.23 -1.74
C ASN A 153 3.92 -13.46 -2.50
N ARG A 154 5.16 -13.93 -2.41
CA ARG A 154 6.27 -13.45 -3.22
C ARG A 154 5.96 -13.73 -4.68
N SER A 155 6.25 -12.78 -5.56
CA SER A 155 6.06 -12.98 -7.01
C SER A 155 6.98 -14.07 -7.53
N LEU A 156 6.41 -15.09 -8.14
CA LEU A 156 7.16 -16.18 -8.79
C LEU A 156 8.13 -15.67 -9.86
N ARG A 157 7.80 -14.57 -10.50
CA ARG A 157 8.57 -14.06 -11.65
C ARG A 157 9.65 -13.08 -11.28
N LEU A 158 9.50 -12.37 -10.15
CA LEU A 158 10.38 -11.24 -9.82
C LEU A 158 11.14 -11.40 -8.52
N PHE A 159 10.57 -12.03 -7.49
CA PHE A 159 11.16 -11.95 -6.16
C PHE A 159 12.54 -12.59 -6.13
N GLU A 160 12.65 -13.87 -6.49
CA GLU A 160 13.93 -14.59 -6.52
C GLU A 160 14.92 -14.01 -7.53
N TYR A 161 14.45 -13.67 -8.74
CA TYR A 161 15.27 -13.00 -9.73
C TYR A 161 15.89 -11.70 -9.20
N SER A 162 15.12 -10.91 -8.46
CA SER A 162 15.63 -9.66 -7.88
C SER A 162 16.60 -9.92 -6.74
N CYS A 163 16.36 -10.94 -5.90
CA CYS A 163 17.33 -11.38 -4.87
C CYS A 163 18.66 -11.74 -5.51
N ASP A 164 18.66 -12.54 -6.57
CA ASP A 164 19.87 -13.00 -7.26
C ASP A 164 20.62 -11.84 -7.94
N CYS A 165 19.90 -10.89 -8.54
CA CYS A 165 20.53 -9.70 -9.08
C CYS A 165 21.24 -8.91 -7.99
N LEU A 166 20.54 -8.58 -6.89
CA LEU A 166 21.13 -7.80 -5.80
C LEU A 166 22.29 -8.54 -5.12
N ALA A 167 22.16 -9.84 -4.88
CA ALA A 167 23.25 -10.66 -4.33
C ALA A 167 24.52 -10.66 -5.22
N SER A 168 24.33 -10.58 -6.55
CA SER A 168 25.41 -10.48 -7.52
C SER A 168 25.95 -9.06 -7.74
N GLY A 169 25.57 -8.08 -6.93
CA GLY A 169 26.00 -6.69 -7.08
C GLY A 169 25.36 -5.94 -8.25
N ARG A 170 24.25 -6.44 -8.78
CA ARG A 170 23.57 -5.87 -9.95
C ARG A 170 22.15 -5.43 -9.61
N GLN A 171 21.65 -4.46 -10.36
CA GLN A 171 20.24 -4.09 -10.30
C GLN A 171 19.41 -4.99 -11.22
N PRO A 172 18.15 -5.32 -10.86
CA PRO A 172 17.22 -5.98 -11.75
C PRO A 172 16.92 -5.12 -12.99
N GLU A 173 16.64 -5.74 -14.13
CA GLU A 173 16.28 -5.03 -15.35
C GLU A 173 14.97 -4.24 -15.17
N PRO A 174 14.96 -2.91 -15.44
CA PRO A 174 13.78 -2.08 -15.31
C PRO A 174 12.58 -2.58 -16.12
N GLN A 175 12.80 -3.06 -17.34
CA GLN A 175 11.74 -3.56 -18.20
C GLN A 175 11.04 -4.77 -17.57
N ARG A 176 11.82 -5.73 -17.05
CA ARG A 176 11.27 -6.93 -16.39
C ARG A 176 10.50 -6.58 -15.12
N LEU A 177 10.94 -5.55 -14.38
CA LEU A 177 10.21 -5.03 -13.23
C LEU A 177 8.87 -4.41 -13.64
N MET A 178 8.84 -3.65 -14.74
CA MET A 178 7.63 -3.01 -15.25
C MET A 178 6.63 -4.02 -15.81
N ASP A 179 7.09 -5.08 -16.46
CA ASP A 179 6.22 -6.11 -17.05
C ASP A 179 5.40 -6.87 -15.99
N VAL A 180 5.90 -6.95 -14.77
CA VAL A 180 5.22 -7.60 -13.65
C VAL A 180 4.65 -6.58 -12.67
N GLY A 181 5.39 -5.54 -12.35
CA GLY A 181 4.97 -4.40 -11.54
C GLY A 181 4.95 -4.61 -10.03
N TYR A 182 5.24 -5.81 -9.52
CA TYR A 182 5.22 -6.10 -8.07
C TYR A 182 6.19 -7.21 -7.68
N LEU A 183 6.80 -7.08 -6.52
CA LEU A 183 7.62 -8.13 -5.88
C LEU A 183 6.78 -9.05 -4.98
N MET A 184 5.73 -8.53 -4.40
CA MET A 184 4.83 -9.26 -3.53
C MET A 184 3.38 -8.95 -3.91
N ARG A 185 2.55 -9.97 -3.95
CA ARG A 185 1.14 -9.84 -4.27
C ARG A 185 0.29 -10.04 -3.04
N THR A 186 -0.42 -9.00 -2.64
CA THR A 186 -1.33 -9.04 -1.50
C THR A 186 -2.73 -9.45 -1.93
N THR A 187 -3.42 -10.20 -1.08
CA THR A 187 -4.88 -10.19 -1.12
C THR A 187 -5.35 -8.94 -0.41
N ALA A 188 -6.14 -8.16 -1.11
CA ALA A 188 -6.79 -7.03 -0.49
C ALA A 188 -7.69 -7.51 0.64
N VAL A 189 -7.49 -6.95 1.76
CA VAL A 189 -8.13 -7.29 3.01
C VAL A 189 -9.52 -6.72 3.11
N TYR A 190 -9.85 -5.86 2.18
CA TYR A 190 -11.09 -5.17 2.20
C TYR A 190 -12.18 -5.90 1.48
N GLY A 191 -13.21 -6.09 2.23
CA GLY A 191 -14.53 -5.92 1.73
C GLY A 191 -15.37 -7.15 1.61
N ASN A 192 -14.89 -8.33 1.80
CA ASN A 192 -15.73 -9.51 1.59
C ASN A 192 -15.89 -10.39 2.84
N GLY A 193 -16.08 -9.75 3.99
CA GLY A 193 -16.61 -10.41 5.17
C GLY A 193 -15.66 -11.31 5.96
N LYS A 194 -14.59 -11.79 5.35
CA LYS A 194 -13.60 -12.61 6.06
C LYS A 194 -12.48 -11.82 6.71
N PHE A 195 -12.16 -10.65 6.17
CA PHE A 195 -11.02 -9.88 6.59
C PHE A 195 -11.43 -8.45 6.83
N GLY A 196 -11.06 -7.88 7.93
CA GLY A 196 -11.02 -6.47 8.18
C GLY A 196 -12.30 -5.68 7.98
N ALA A 197 -13.37 -6.34 7.63
CA ALA A 197 -14.68 -5.78 7.89
C ALA A 197 -14.85 -5.54 9.40
N SER A 198 -13.88 -6.00 10.16
CA SER A 198 -13.93 -5.96 11.60
C SER A 198 -14.25 -4.59 12.08
N ASP A 199 -13.79 -3.54 11.41
CA ASP A 199 -14.30 -2.28 11.88
C ASP A 199 -14.05 -1.09 10.94
N ARG A 200 -14.79 -1.04 9.86
CA ARG A 200 -14.96 0.21 9.11
C ARG A 200 -15.37 1.36 10.02
N SER A 201 -16.18 1.09 11.05
CA SER A 201 -16.61 2.08 12.04
C SER A 201 -15.42 2.60 12.84
N ARG A 202 -14.55 1.73 13.34
CA ARG A 202 -13.35 2.15 14.09
C ARG A 202 -12.35 2.90 13.23
N ILE A 203 -12.11 2.43 12.00
CA ILE A 203 -11.25 3.12 11.04
C ILE A 203 -11.82 4.50 10.71
N ALA A 204 -13.12 4.61 10.49
CA ALA A 204 -13.78 5.86 10.15
C ALA A 204 -13.75 6.91 11.27
N THR A 205 -13.61 6.50 12.52
CA THR A 205 -13.48 7.44 13.65
C THR A 205 -12.11 8.12 13.76
N ARG A 206 -11.13 7.69 12.96
CA ARG A 206 -9.77 8.23 13.00
C ARG A 206 -9.59 9.30 11.92
N PRO A 207 -9.24 10.54 12.28
CA PRO A 207 -9.09 11.64 11.30
C PRO A 207 -8.08 11.35 10.18
N GLU A 208 -7.02 10.63 10.51
CA GLU A 208 -5.94 10.28 9.59
C GLU A 208 -6.32 9.17 8.60
N THR A 209 -7.29 8.34 8.97
CA THR A 209 -7.79 7.25 8.12
C THR A 209 -9.29 7.37 7.87
N GLN A 210 -9.80 8.59 7.71
CA GLN A 210 -11.24 8.95 7.59
C GLN A 210 -12.09 8.03 6.71
N ASN A 211 -11.44 7.22 5.89
CA ASN A 211 -12.07 6.16 5.11
C ASN A 211 -11.21 4.90 5.12
N SER A 212 -11.85 3.79 4.87
CA SER A 212 -11.22 2.49 4.83
C SER A 212 -10.06 2.38 3.83
N PHE A 213 -10.12 3.14 2.73
CA PHE A 213 -9.06 3.15 1.72
C PHE A 213 -7.76 3.81 2.22
N ALA A 214 -7.82 4.81 3.07
CA ALA A 214 -6.62 5.43 3.63
C ALA A 214 -5.85 4.44 4.51
N ALA A 215 -6.53 3.68 5.35
CA ALA A 215 -5.92 2.64 6.17
C ALA A 215 -5.39 1.48 5.31
N GLU A 216 -6.12 1.07 4.26
CA GLU A 216 -5.63 0.10 3.28
C GLU A 216 -4.35 0.60 2.61
N MET A 217 -4.30 1.85 2.18
CA MET A 217 -3.13 2.42 1.54
C MET A 217 -1.93 2.51 2.49
N LEU A 218 -2.16 2.84 3.76
CA LEU A 218 -1.10 2.81 4.77
C LEU A 218 -0.54 1.39 4.95
N THR A 219 -1.43 0.40 5.07
CA THR A 219 -1.04 -1.01 5.16
C THR A 219 -0.20 -1.43 3.96
N VAL A 220 -0.67 -1.13 2.75
CA VAL A 220 0.04 -1.46 1.50
C VAL A 220 1.38 -0.74 1.42
N TYR A 221 1.45 0.51 1.84
CA TYR A 221 2.71 1.26 1.87
C TYR A 221 3.74 0.61 2.78
N LEU A 222 3.34 0.21 3.98
CA LEU A 222 4.23 -0.47 4.93
C LEU A 222 4.62 -1.88 4.46
N ILE A 223 3.69 -2.63 3.86
CA ILE A 223 4.00 -3.94 3.24
C ILE A 223 5.05 -3.77 2.15
N ARG A 224 4.97 -2.69 1.37
CA ARG A 224 5.97 -2.41 0.34
C ARG A 224 7.36 -2.14 0.94
N LEU A 225 7.44 -1.40 2.03
CA LEU A 225 8.71 -1.19 2.74
C LEU A 225 9.28 -2.53 3.23
N PHE A 226 8.47 -3.31 3.93
CA PHE A 226 8.86 -4.66 4.37
C PHE A 226 9.37 -5.53 3.20
N THR A 227 8.67 -5.48 2.07
CA THR A 227 9.05 -6.28 0.88
C THR A 227 10.44 -5.92 0.37
N PHE A 228 10.79 -4.64 0.34
CA PHE A 228 12.11 -4.20 -0.06
C PHE A 228 13.18 -4.61 0.96
N ASP A 229 12.91 -4.43 2.24
CA ASP A 229 13.85 -4.78 3.30
C ASP A 229 14.07 -6.30 3.36
N GLN A 230 13.02 -7.10 3.17
CA GLN A 230 13.12 -8.56 3.08
C GLN A 230 13.96 -8.99 1.87
N LEU A 231 13.71 -8.39 0.69
CA LEU A 231 14.48 -8.67 -0.52
C LEU A 231 15.96 -8.38 -0.33
N GLU A 232 16.28 -7.20 0.19
CA GLU A 232 17.66 -6.75 0.43
C GLU A 232 18.33 -7.56 1.54
N HIS A 233 17.58 -7.97 2.57
CA HIS A 233 18.07 -8.85 3.62
C HIS A 233 18.50 -10.19 3.05
N ILE A 234 17.63 -10.86 2.30
CA ILE A 234 17.95 -12.15 1.69
C ILE A 234 19.16 -12.04 0.76
N ALA A 235 19.23 -11.00 -0.06
CA ALA A 235 20.37 -10.78 -0.95
C ALA A 235 21.69 -10.65 -0.17
N ARG A 236 21.69 -9.89 0.93
CA ARG A 236 22.87 -9.76 1.82
C ARG A 236 23.23 -11.07 2.52
N GLN A 237 22.25 -11.87 2.93
CA GLN A 237 22.51 -13.17 3.52
C GLN A 237 23.13 -14.15 2.50
N ARG A 238 22.72 -14.08 1.23
CA ARG A 238 23.29 -14.91 0.15
C ARG A 238 24.74 -14.52 -0.20
N SER A 239 25.03 -13.23 -0.22
CA SER A 239 26.32 -12.69 -0.67
C SER A 239 26.68 -11.42 0.09
N PRO A 240 27.15 -11.51 1.33
CA PRO A 240 27.39 -10.34 2.18
C PRO A 240 28.36 -9.31 1.58
N GLU A 241 29.35 -9.78 0.79
CA GLU A 241 30.42 -8.92 0.24
C GLU A 241 30.00 -8.20 -1.06
N THR A 242 29.07 -8.79 -1.82
CA THR A 242 28.71 -8.25 -3.15
C THR A 242 27.31 -7.68 -3.21
N ALA A 243 26.44 -8.03 -2.27
CA ALA A 243 25.05 -7.60 -2.31
C ALA A 243 24.91 -6.09 -2.25
N VAL A 244 24.03 -5.58 -3.10
CA VAL A 244 23.66 -4.15 -3.17
C VAL A 244 22.19 -3.95 -2.82
N SER A 245 21.85 -2.75 -2.39
CA SER A 245 20.46 -2.36 -2.19
C SER A 245 19.77 -2.07 -3.52
N LEU A 246 18.48 -2.28 -3.57
CA LEU A 246 17.65 -1.93 -4.73
C LEU A 246 17.64 -0.42 -4.94
N ASP A 247 17.93 0.04 -6.14
CA ASP A 247 17.95 1.44 -6.48
C ASP A 247 16.62 2.14 -6.18
N ARG A 248 16.72 3.38 -5.70
CA ARG A 248 15.57 4.20 -5.33
C ARG A 248 14.58 4.37 -6.50
N ASP A 249 15.09 4.53 -7.71
CA ASP A 249 14.23 4.71 -8.89
C ASP A 249 13.55 3.41 -9.28
N LEU A 250 14.20 2.26 -9.11
CA LEU A 250 13.58 0.96 -9.29
C LEU A 250 12.52 0.69 -8.21
N LYS A 251 12.77 1.07 -6.96
CA LYS A 251 11.76 1.02 -5.89
C LYS A 251 10.49 1.81 -6.26
N ARG A 252 10.61 2.90 -7.01
CA ARG A 252 9.46 3.70 -7.48
C ARG A 252 8.65 3.03 -8.58
N LEU A 253 9.26 2.18 -9.39
CA LEU A 253 8.58 1.42 -10.45
C LEU A 253 7.75 0.25 -9.90
N LEU A 254 8.12 -0.25 -8.72
CA LEU A 254 7.52 -1.42 -8.12
C LEU A 254 6.36 -1.02 -7.21
N GLY A 255 5.19 -1.50 -7.54
CA GLY A 255 4.02 -1.47 -6.67
C GLY A 255 3.89 -2.75 -5.84
N ILE A 256 2.77 -2.87 -5.15
CA ILE A 256 2.29 -4.11 -4.58
C ILE A 256 1.13 -4.59 -5.43
N GLY A 257 1.27 -5.78 -5.99
CA GLY A 257 0.17 -6.44 -6.66
C GLY A 257 -0.94 -6.71 -5.66
N ASN A 258 -2.14 -6.22 -5.94
CA ASN A 258 -3.29 -6.50 -5.12
C ASN A 258 -4.31 -7.38 -5.86
N ALA A 259 -5.31 -7.86 -5.13
CA ALA A 259 -6.37 -8.72 -5.68
C ALA A 259 -7.18 -8.07 -6.82
N THR A 260 -7.09 -6.77 -7.01
CA THR A 260 -7.79 -6.06 -8.08
C THR A 260 -6.98 -5.97 -9.37
N GLY A 261 -5.76 -6.53 -9.42
CA GLY A 261 -4.92 -6.56 -10.61
C GLY A 261 -4.36 -5.20 -11.04
N LEU A 262 -4.60 -4.16 -10.30
CA LEU A 262 -3.98 -2.86 -10.51
C LEU A 262 -2.66 -2.85 -9.74
N GLY A 263 -1.56 -2.97 -10.45
CA GLY A 263 -0.24 -2.66 -9.91
C GLY A 263 -0.24 -1.21 -9.40
N MET A 264 0.22 -1.01 -8.18
CA MET A 264 0.38 0.32 -7.59
C MET A 264 1.85 0.67 -7.55
#